data_6f4d6ff77377cfdf7f27ddb68ba56abb
#
_entry.id   6f4d6ff77377cfdf7f27ddb68ba56abb
#
_cell.length_a   1.000
_cell.length_b   1.000
_cell.length_c   1.000
_cell.angle_alpha   90.00
_cell.angle_beta   90.00
_cell.angle_gamma   90.00
#
_symmetry.space_group_name_H-M   'P 1'
#
loop_
_entity.id
_entity.type
_entity.pdbx_description
1 polymer ?
#
loop_
_entity_poly.entity_id
_entity_poly.type
_entity_poly.pdbx_seq_one_letter_code
_entity_poly.pdbx_strand_id
1 'polypeptide(L)' 'MSIEEKVINLISEELRIPKDKIQLTSHVVDDLNFDSLDNIQIVLEIEQLFDIEISDDEIDEILTVQDIVDYVKNYA' A
#
# COMPACT_ATOMS: atom_id res chain seq x y z
N MET A 1 -15.92 -5.43 0.66
CA MET A 1 -14.91 -4.45 0.21
C MET A 1 -13.97 -5.08 -0.79
N SER A 2 -13.63 -4.34 -1.82
CA SER A 2 -12.64 -4.79 -2.80
C SER A 2 -11.22 -4.71 -2.21
N ILE A 3 -10.26 -5.33 -2.88
CA ILE A 3 -8.84 -5.23 -2.49
C ILE A 3 -8.39 -3.77 -2.56
N GLU A 4 -8.79 -3.06 -3.61
CA GLU A 4 -8.47 -1.64 -3.79
C GLU A 4 -8.94 -0.81 -2.59
N GLU A 5 -10.17 -1.01 -2.17
CA GLU A 5 -10.74 -0.29 -1.03
C GLU A 5 -10.02 -0.62 0.27
N LYS A 6 -9.68 -1.88 0.48
CA LYS A 6 -8.95 -2.30 1.69
C LYS A 6 -7.57 -1.65 1.75
N VAL A 7 -6.86 -1.63 0.62
CA VAL A 7 -5.53 -1.03 0.54
C VAL A 7 -5.62 0.49 0.79
N ILE A 8 -6.57 1.16 0.14
CA ILE A 8 -6.75 2.60 0.31
C ILE A 8 -7.14 2.93 1.74
N ASN A 9 -8.04 2.16 2.36
CA ASN A 9 -8.43 2.36 3.75
C ASN A 9 -7.23 2.23 4.69
N LEU A 10 -6.41 1.23 4.47
CA LEU A 10 -5.22 1.00 5.30
C LEU A 10 -4.24 2.17 5.19
N ILE A 11 -3.97 2.64 3.98
CA ILE A 11 -3.08 3.78 3.77
C ILE A 11 -3.66 5.04 4.39
N SER A 12 -4.94 5.27 4.21
CA SER A 12 -5.63 6.43 4.79
C SER A 12 -5.50 6.46 6.31
N GLU A 13 -5.70 5.33 6.96
CA GLU A 13 -5.59 5.24 8.42
C GLU A 13 -4.15 5.41 8.89
N GLU A 14 -3.19 4.80 8.20
CA GLU A 14 -1.79 4.85 8.60
C GLU A 14 -1.19 6.25 8.44
N LEU A 15 -1.49 6.91 7.33
CA LEU A 15 -0.96 8.24 7.05
C LEU A 15 -1.84 9.37 7.58
N ARG A 16 -3.05 9.04 8.05
CA ARG A 16 -4.04 10.02 8.56
C ARG A 16 -4.42 11.04 7.51
N ILE A 17 -4.66 10.58 6.29
CA ILE A 17 -5.13 11.42 5.18
C ILE A 17 -6.48 10.91 4.70
N PRO A 18 -7.33 11.80 4.14
CA PRO A 18 -8.62 11.39 3.61
C PRO A 18 -8.50 10.43 2.44
N LYS A 19 -9.42 9.47 2.35
CA LYS A 19 -9.43 8.48 1.26
C LYS A 19 -9.52 9.12 -0.11
N ASP A 20 -10.23 10.23 -0.25
CA ASP A 20 -10.40 10.94 -1.53
C ASP A 20 -9.08 11.52 -2.05
N LYS A 21 -8.07 11.60 -1.20
CA LYS A 21 -6.74 12.07 -1.61
C LYS A 21 -5.83 10.92 -2.05
N ILE A 22 -6.31 9.68 -1.95
CA ILE A 22 -5.56 8.49 -2.34
C ILE A 22 -6.18 7.91 -3.58
N GLN A 23 -5.42 7.83 -4.66
CA GLN A 23 -5.85 7.22 -5.92
C GLN A 23 -4.95 6.05 -6.26
N LEU A 24 -5.42 5.15 -7.09
CA LEU A 24 -4.60 4.01 -7.53
C LEU A 24 -3.35 4.48 -8.28
N THR A 25 -3.43 5.63 -8.94
CA THR A 25 -2.30 6.23 -9.66
C THR A 25 -1.37 7.04 -8.76
N SER A 26 -1.72 7.24 -7.49
CA SER A 26 -0.89 8.02 -6.57
C SER A 26 0.46 7.34 -6.37
N HIS A 27 1.53 8.13 -6.50
CA HIS A 27 2.90 7.66 -6.23
C HIS A 27 3.12 7.69 -4.72
N VAL A 28 3.56 6.57 -4.15
CA VAL A 28 3.67 6.45 -2.69
C VAL A 28 4.65 7.44 -2.08
N VAL A 29 5.73 7.78 -2.77
CA VAL A 29 6.72 8.76 -2.29
C VAL A 29 6.34 10.17 -2.71
N ASP A 30 6.13 10.39 -4.01
CA ASP A 30 5.95 11.74 -4.57
C ASP A 30 4.60 12.35 -4.21
N ASP A 31 3.54 11.54 -4.18
CA ASP A 31 2.18 12.03 -3.93
C ASP A 31 1.74 11.84 -2.48
N LEU A 32 2.10 10.72 -1.86
CA LEU A 32 1.67 10.38 -0.50
C LEU A 32 2.74 10.60 0.56
N ASN A 33 3.95 10.94 0.14
CA ASN A 33 5.07 11.26 1.04
C ASN A 33 5.45 10.12 1.99
N PHE A 34 5.40 8.89 1.51
CA PHE A 34 5.89 7.76 2.30
C PHE A 34 7.38 7.96 2.60
N ASP A 35 7.76 7.78 3.85
CA ASP A 35 9.17 7.62 4.20
C ASP A 35 9.47 6.13 4.39
N SER A 36 10.71 5.80 4.77
CA SER A 36 11.12 4.40 4.94
C SER A 36 10.31 3.68 6.03
N LEU A 37 9.96 4.39 7.10
CA LEU A 37 9.18 3.81 8.20
C LEU A 37 7.73 3.58 7.77
N ASP A 38 7.14 4.53 7.05
CA ASP A 38 5.78 4.39 6.53
C ASP A 38 5.69 3.19 5.60
N ASN A 39 6.66 3.03 4.71
CA ASN A 39 6.67 1.94 3.76
C ASN A 39 6.72 0.58 4.46
N ILE A 40 7.62 0.43 5.43
CA ILE A 40 7.76 -0.80 6.21
C ILE A 40 6.47 -1.09 6.97
N GLN A 41 5.92 -0.08 7.63
CA GLN A 41 4.71 -0.26 8.45
C GLN A 41 3.51 -0.67 7.60
N ILE A 42 3.31 0.01 6.48
CA ILE A 42 2.19 -0.29 5.57
C ILE A 42 2.34 -1.70 4.98
N VAL A 43 3.56 -2.07 4.58
CA VAL A 43 3.82 -3.42 4.04
C VAL A 43 3.51 -4.49 5.08
N LEU A 44 3.93 -4.29 6.33
CA LEU A 44 3.64 -5.25 7.40
C LEU A 44 2.14 -5.41 7.63
N GLU A 45 1.41 -4.31 7.60
CA GLU A 45 -0.05 -4.36 7.79
C GLU A 45 -0.75 -5.04 6.62
N ILE A 46 -0.27 -4.83 5.40
CA ILE A 46 -0.78 -5.51 4.21
C ILE A 46 -0.53 -7.01 4.31
N GLU A 47 0.65 -7.41 4.72
CA GLU A 47 0.99 -8.82 4.91
C GLU A 47 0.04 -9.49 5.92
N GLN A 48 -0.27 -8.79 7.00
CA GLN A 48 -1.19 -9.32 8.02
C GLN A 48 -2.63 -9.35 7.53
N LEU A 49 -3.07 -8.30 6.87
CA LEU A 49 -4.46 -8.18 6.41
C LEU A 49 -4.80 -9.22 5.35
N PHE A 50 -3.90 -9.51 4.44
CA PHE A 50 -4.13 -10.42 3.33
C PHE A 50 -3.46 -11.78 3.50
N ASP A 51 -2.74 -11.99 4.59
CA ASP A 51 -2.02 -13.23 4.89
C ASP A 51 -1.04 -13.62 3.77
N ILE A 52 -0.21 -12.68 3.38
CA ILE A 52 0.82 -12.85 2.34
C ILE A 52 2.17 -12.38 2.85
N GLU A 53 3.24 -12.76 2.14
CA GLU A 53 4.59 -12.30 2.43
C GLU A 53 5.11 -11.50 1.24
N ILE A 54 5.70 -10.34 1.51
CA ILE A 54 6.29 -9.47 0.50
C ILE A 54 7.79 -9.40 0.77
N SER A 55 8.60 -9.81 -0.21
CA SER A 55 10.06 -9.77 -0.07
C SER A 55 10.58 -8.33 -0.14
N ASP A 56 11.76 -8.10 0.43
CA ASP A 56 12.39 -6.78 0.42
C ASP A 56 12.61 -6.28 -1.01
N ASP A 57 12.98 -7.16 -1.94
CA ASP A 57 13.17 -6.80 -3.34
C ASP A 57 11.87 -6.29 -3.97
N GLU A 58 10.76 -6.92 -3.64
CA GLU A 58 9.45 -6.53 -4.17
C GLU A 58 8.95 -5.22 -3.55
N ILE A 59 9.28 -4.97 -2.29
CA ILE A 59 8.98 -3.71 -1.61
C ILE A 59 9.61 -2.54 -2.37
N ASP A 60 10.85 -2.70 -2.81
CA ASP A 60 11.58 -1.67 -3.55
C ASP A 60 10.97 -1.38 -4.92
N GLU A 61 10.21 -2.31 -5.48
CA GLU A 61 9.54 -2.14 -6.77
C GLU A 61 8.19 -1.45 -6.68
N ILE A 62 7.67 -1.28 -5.47
CA ILE A 62 6.37 -0.61 -5.26
C ILE A 62 6.56 0.89 -5.40
N LEU A 63 5.94 1.48 -6.43
CA LEU A 63 6.01 2.90 -6.71
C LEU A 63 4.66 3.60 -6.56
N THR A 64 3.55 2.88 -6.84
CA THR A 64 2.20 3.44 -6.78
C THR A 64 1.28 2.57 -5.92
N VAL A 65 0.13 3.13 -5.57
CA VAL A 65 -0.92 2.37 -4.87
C VAL A 65 -1.37 1.19 -5.73
N GLN A 66 -1.46 1.38 -7.06
CA GLN A 66 -1.81 0.31 -7.99
C GLN A 66 -0.82 -0.86 -7.89
N ASP A 67 0.46 -0.59 -7.73
CA ASP A 67 1.47 -1.65 -7.57
C ASP A 67 1.18 -2.50 -6.34
N ILE A 68 0.78 -1.87 -5.24
CA ILE A 68 0.41 -2.59 -4.01
C ILE A 68 -0.80 -3.48 -4.28
N VAL A 69 -1.82 -2.93 -4.91
CA VAL A 69 -3.06 -3.66 -5.23
C VAL A 69 -2.75 -4.85 -6.15
N ASP A 70 -1.95 -4.63 -7.19
CA ASP A 70 -1.59 -5.69 -8.13
C ASP A 70 -0.82 -6.80 -7.42
N TYR A 71 0.09 -6.44 -6.54
CA TYR A 71 0.85 -7.42 -5.75
C TYR A 71 -0.10 -8.30 -4.93
N VAL A 72 -1.01 -7.67 -4.21
CA VAL A 72 -2.00 -8.38 -3.38
C VAL A 72 -2.85 -9.30 -4.24
N LYS A 73 -3.32 -8.83 -5.39
CA LYS A 73 -4.14 -9.65 -6.30
C LYS A 73 -3.41 -10.87 -6.82
N ASN A 74 -2.10 -10.77 -7.02
CA ASN A 74 -1.29 -11.88 -7.52
C ASN A 74 -1.03 -12.94 -6.45
N TYR A 75 -1.03 -12.57 -5.18
CA TYR A 75 -0.66 -13.45 -4.07
C TYR A 75 -1.81 -13.79 -3.11
N ALA A 76 -2.94 -13.16 -3.26
CA ALA A 76 -4.10 -13.42 -2.37
C ALA A 76 -5.10 -14.42 -2.95
#